data_e20c1d2492012ae61e4c42ba354c69f6
#
_entry.id   e20c1d2492012ae61e4c42ba354c69f6
#
_cell.length_a   1.000
_cell.length_b   1.000
_cell.length_c   1.000
_cell.angle_alpha   90.00
_cell.angle_beta   90.00
_cell.angle_gamma   90.00
#
_symmetry.space_group_name_H-M   'P 1'
#
loop_
_entity.id
_entity.type
_entity.pdbx_description
1 polymer ?
#
loop_
_entity_poly.entity_id
_entity_poly.type
_entity_poly.pdbx_seq_one_letter_code
_entity_poly.pdbx_strand_id
1 'polypeptide(L)'
;STFTSGYWRTGPTLNAALAGIDIALWDIKGKEAGLPVYQLLGGPVRAAVPCYAHAVGDTLDALIDDVRRYIQDGWQYIRCQIGAYGGGGFVPANRPHAPDPNLTPWGHDWPTWPGGQAFDDDTYIESAVAMFARLRDEIGYGPKLTHDVHEHLHPTSAVTLAKRLEPFRLFFLEDVLP
;
A
#
# COMPACT_ATOMS: atom_id res chain seq x y z
N SER A 1 33.21 -2.73 -7.81
CA SER A 1 32.02 -2.08 -7.23
C SER A 1 31.28 -3.05 -6.35
N THR A 2 30.70 -2.59 -5.24
CA THR A 2 29.97 -3.44 -4.29
C THR A 2 28.79 -4.16 -4.95
N PHE A 3 28.12 -3.53 -5.92
CA PHE A 3 27.04 -4.13 -6.69
C PHE A 3 27.48 -5.36 -7.49
N THR A 4 28.69 -5.38 -7.99
CA THR A 4 29.22 -6.48 -8.82
C THR A 4 29.90 -7.58 -8.01
N SER A 5 30.13 -7.38 -6.71
CA SER A 5 30.84 -8.33 -5.85
C SER A 5 29.99 -9.51 -5.38
N GLY A 6 28.65 -9.39 -5.44
CA GLY A 6 27.71 -10.43 -5.05
C GLY A 6 27.21 -11.26 -6.23
N TYR A 7 26.91 -12.54 -6.01
CA TYR A 7 26.27 -13.41 -7.00
C TYR A 7 24.82 -12.96 -7.28
N TRP A 8 24.07 -12.62 -6.22
CA TRP A 8 22.69 -12.13 -6.29
C TRP A 8 22.68 -10.61 -6.44
N ARG A 9 22.55 -10.13 -7.68
CA ARG A 9 22.64 -8.70 -8.03
C ARG A 9 21.28 -8.00 -8.11
N THR A 10 20.20 -8.76 -8.04
CA THR A 10 18.83 -8.27 -8.13
C THR A 10 18.08 -8.55 -6.84
N GLY A 11 17.09 -7.74 -6.56
CA GLY A 11 16.24 -7.88 -5.38
C GLY A 11 16.47 -6.81 -4.31
N PRO A 12 15.54 -6.68 -3.37
CA PRO A 12 15.50 -5.54 -2.43
C PRO A 12 16.62 -5.60 -1.38
N THR A 13 17.02 -6.78 -0.92
CA THR A 13 17.95 -6.91 0.22
C THR A 13 19.32 -6.27 -0.05
N LEU A 14 19.97 -6.63 -1.17
CA LEU A 14 21.27 -6.04 -1.52
C LEU A 14 21.12 -4.57 -1.88
N ASN A 15 20.10 -4.21 -2.62
CA ASN A 15 19.87 -2.84 -3.04
C ASN A 15 19.58 -1.93 -1.83
N ALA A 16 18.83 -2.39 -0.84
CA ALA A 16 18.59 -1.65 0.39
C ALA A 16 19.90 -1.43 1.18
N ALA A 17 20.75 -2.44 1.29
CA ALA A 17 22.06 -2.30 1.93
C ALA A 17 22.97 -1.31 1.19
N LEU A 18 23.00 -1.37 -0.15
CA LEU A 18 23.75 -0.41 -0.97
C LEU A 18 23.20 1.01 -0.85
N ALA A 19 21.88 1.17 -0.85
CA ALA A 19 21.22 2.46 -0.67
C ALA A 19 21.59 3.10 0.68
N GLY A 20 21.61 2.30 1.76
CA GLY A 20 22.04 2.79 3.07
C GLY A 20 23.47 3.34 3.08
N ILE A 21 24.40 2.66 2.43
CA ILE A 21 25.78 3.13 2.28
C ILE A 21 25.86 4.39 1.40
N ASP A 22 25.16 4.38 0.28
CA ASP A 22 25.15 5.52 -0.65
C ASP A 22 24.58 6.78 -0.01
N ILE A 23 23.47 6.68 0.69
CA ILE A 23 22.86 7.79 1.46
C ILE A 23 23.85 8.33 2.50
N ALA A 24 24.54 7.45 3.25
CA ALA A 24 25.52 7.86 4.24
C ALA A 24 26.70 8.62 3.61
N LEU A 25 27.19 8.17 2.45
CA LEU A 25 28.27 8.86 1.72
C LEU A 25 27.84 10.24 1.21
N TRP A 26 26.62 10.36 0.70
CA TRP A 26 26.07 11.66 0.31
C TRP A 26 25.89 12.60 1.48
N ASP A 27 25.44 12.10 2.64
CA ASP A 27 25.28 12.88 3.86
C ASP A 27 26.64 13.41 4.38
N ILE A 28 27.67 12.55 4.39
CA ILE A 28 29.03 12.94 4.76
C ILE A 28 29.53 14.03 3.83
N LYS A 29 29.38 13.84 2.53
CA LYS A 29 29.81 14.82 1.51
C LYS A 29 29.07 16.16 1.66
N GLY A 30 27.78 16.12 1.93
CA GLY A 30 26.99 17.32 2.22
C GLY A 30 27.46 18.06 3.45
N LYS A 31 27.72 17.35 4.55
CA LYS A 31 28.23 17.90 5.79
C LYS A 31 29.64 18.51 5.59
N GLU A 32 30.53 17.85 4.88
CA GLU A 32 31.87 18.36 4.56
C GLU A 32 31.79 19.64 3.74
N ALA A 33 30.88 19.71 2.78
CA ALA A 33 30.68 20.89 1.94
C ALA A 33 29.87 22.01 2.61
N GLY A 34 29.26 21.77 3.77
CA GLY A 34 28.32 22.69 4.41
C GLY A 34 27.01 22.89 3.62
N LEU A 35 26.62 21.92 2.80
CA LEU A 35 25.47 21.98 1.91
C LEU A 35 24.51 20.82 2.18
N PRO A 36 23.19 21.05 2.08
CA PRO A 36 22.25 19.93 2.06
C PRO A 36 22.42 19.10 0.79
N VAL A 37 22.15 17.80 0.87
CA VAL A 37 22.38 16.85 -0.23
C VAL A 37 21.68 17.28 -1.53
N TYR A 38 20.47 17.82 -1.45
CA TYR A 38 19.76 18.27 -2.66
C TYR A 38 20.50 19.37 -3.45
N GLN A 39 21.31 20.19 -2.79
CA GLN A 39 22.15 21.17 -3.47
C GLN A 39 23.28 20.51 -4.26
N LEU A 40 23.84 19.42 -3.73
CA LEU A 40 24.85 18.63 -4.44
C LEU A 40 24.26 17.88 -5.64
N LEU A 41 22.95 17.63 -5.65
CA LEU A 41 22.23 16.96 -6.72
C LEU A 41 21.63 17.92 -7.78
N GLY A 42 22.00 19.20 -7.74
CA GLY A 42 21.58 20.19 -8.73
C GLY A 42 20.63 21.28 -8.21
N GLY A 43 20.36 21.29 -6.91
CA GLY A 43 19.51 22.29 -6.26
C GLY A 43 18.01 21.98 -6.25
N PRO A 44 17.20 22.86 -5.67
CA PRO A 44 15.77 22.61 -5.52
C PRO A 44 15.05 22.83 -6.84
N VAL A 45 14.25 21.87 -7.28
CA VAL A 45 13.35 21.99 -8.43
C VAL A 45 11.98 22.56 -8.03
N ARG A 46 11.67 22.58 -6.74
CA ARG A 46 10.44 23.13 -6.16
C ARG A 46 10.65 23.53 -4.70
N ALA A 47 9.85 24.46 -4.20
CA ALA A 47 9.95 24.94 -2.82
C ALA A 47 9.27 23.97 -1.81
N ALA A 48 8.29 23.20 -2.26
CA ALA A 48 7.55 22.26 -1.41
C ALA A 48 7.11 21.04 -2.23
N VAL A 49 6.93 19.92 -1.53
CA VAL A 49 6.39 18.67 -2.09
C VAL A 49 5.03 18.43 -1.46
N PRO A 50 3.95 18.26 -2.25
CA PRO A 50 2.67 17.84 -1.72
C PRO A 50 2.80 16.46 -1.07
N CYS A 51 2.19 16.31 0.10
CA CYS A 51 2.13 15.05 0.83
C CYS A 51 0.68 14.56 0.90
N TYR A 52 0.49 13.28 1.12
CA TYR A 52 -0.81 12.72 1.45
C TYR A 52 -0.87 12.24 2.89
N ALA A 53 -2.05 12.31 3.49
CA ALA A 53 -2.33 11.76 4.82
C ALA A 53 -2.87 10.34 4.70
N HIS A 54 -2.74 9.56 5.75
CA HIS A 54 -3.26 8.19 5.83
C HIS A 54 -4.51 8.17 6.69
N ALA A 55 -5.68 8.07 6.05
CA ALA A 55 -6.93 7.84 6.73
C ALA A 55 -7.17 6.33 6.89
N VAL A 56 -7.48 5.92 8.11
CA VAL A 56 -7.72 4.53 8.48
C VAL A 56 -8.94 4.40 9.37
N GLY A 57 -9.59 3.25 9.33
CA GLY A 57 -10.68 2.92 10.23
C GLY A 57 -10.90 1.42 10.25
N ASP A 58 -11.32 0.88 11.40
CA ASP A 58 -11.69 -0.52 11.52
C ASP A 58 -13.04 -0.82 10.85
N THR A 59 -13.82 0.23 10.64
CA THR A 59 -15.10 0.22 9.92
C THR A 59 -15.11 1.29 8.85
N LEU A 60 -16.05 1.18 7.91
CA LEU A 60 -16.22 2.18 6.85
C LEU A 60 -16.63 3.55 7.42
N ASP A 61 -17.48 3.58 8.43
CA ASP A 61 -17.89 4.84 9.07
C ASP A 61 -16.72 5.51 9.78
N ALA A 62 -15.90 4.75 10.51
CA ALA A 62 -14.69 5.27 11.14
C ALA A 62 -13.68 5.82 10.11
N LEU A 63 -13.53 5.14 8.97
CA LEU A 63 -12.70 5.64 7.88
C LEU A 63 -13.24 6.96 7.31
N ILE A 64 -14.55 7.05 7.07
CA ILE A 64 -15.19 8.27 6.56
C ILE A 64 -14.97 9.44 7.52
N ASP A 65 -15.11 9.21 8.81
CA ASP A 65 -14.89 10.24 9.83
C ASP A 65 -13.42 10.68 9.87
N ASP A 66 -12.49 9.75 9.73
CA ASP A 66 -11.06 10.08 9.67
C ASP A 66 -10.72 10.88 8.40
N VAL A 67 -11.30 10.53 7.24
CA VAL A 67 -11.14 11.30 6.00
C VAL A 67 -11.71 12.72 6.16
N ARG A 68 -12.89 12.87 6.79
CA ARG A 68 -13.47 14.17 7.06
C ARG A 68 -12.58 15.03 7.96
N ARG A 69 -11.98 14.44 8.98
CA ARG A 69 -11.01 15.10 9.86
C ARG A 69 -9.82 15.62 9.05
N TYR A 70 -9.21 14.82 8.20
CA TYR A 70 -8.09 15.27 7.35
C TYR A 70 -8.50 16.38 6.38
N ILE A 71 -9.70 16.35 5.82
CA ILE A 71 -10.20 17.43 4.97
C ILE A 71 -10.34 18.74 5.78
N GLN A 72 -10.86 18.67 7.00
CA GLN A 72 -10.96 19.84 7.90
C GLN A 72 -9.58 20.39 8.27
N ASP A 73 -8.58 19.55 8.42
CA ASP A 73 -7.18 19.91 8.65
C ASP A 73 -6.48 20.47 7.41
N GLY A 74 -7.17 20.54 6.26
CA GLY A 74 -6.67 21.14 5.02
C GLY A 74 -5.93 20.17 4.08
N TRP A 75 -5.95 18.87 4.35
CA TRP A 75 -5.33 17.88 3.46
C TRP A 75 -6.13 17.72 2.18
N GLN A 76 -5.42 17.74 1.06
CA GLN A 76 -6.00 17.58 -0.28
C GLN A 76 -5.83 16.17 -0.85
N TYR A 77 -4.80 15.46 -0.39
CA TYR A 77 -4.46 14.11 -0.83
C TYR A 77 -4.59 13.18 0.37
N ILE A 78 -5.40 12.14 0.25
CA ILE A 78 -5.72 11.24 1.37
C ILE A 78 -5.71 9.80 0.88
N ARG A 79 -4.87 8.97 1.50
CA ARG A 79 -4.88 7.52 1.32
C ARG A 79 -5.95 6.92 2.23
N CYS A 80 -6.83 6.11 1.66
CA CYS A 80 -7.95 5.49 2.36
C CYS A 80 -7.72 3.99 2.53
N GLN A 81 -7.85 3.49 3.76
CA GLN A 81 -7.63 2.10 4.11
C GLN A 81 -8.62 1.64 5.18
N ILE A 82 -9.25 0.47 5.01
CA ILE A 82 -10.03 -0.19 6.06
C ILE A 82 -9.14 -1.23 6.74
N GLY A 83 -9.01 -1.11 8.06
CA GLY A 83 -8.18 -2.01 8.86
C GLY A 83 -6.69 -1.92 8.52
N ALA A 84 -5.97 -3.04 8.67
CA ALA A 84 -4.58 -3.16 8.26
C ALA A 84 -4.46 -3.37 6.74
N TYR A 85 -3.24 -3.39 6.22
CA TYR A 85 -2.94 -3.70 4.82
C TYR A 85 -3.61 -5.00 4.37
N GLY A 86 -4.30 -4.97 3.23
CA GLY A 86 -5.13 -6.07 2.77
C GLY A 86 -6.48 -6.20 3.51
N GLY A 87 -6.82 -5.24 4.37
CA GLY A 87 -8.11 -5.22 5.07
C GLY A 87 -9.29 -5.31 4.10
N GLY A 88 -10.26 -6.15 4.41
CA GLY A 88 -11.38 -6.49 3.53
C GLY A 88 -11.15 -7.68 2.61
N GLY A 89 -9.89 -8.12 2.41
CA GLY A 89 -9.56 -9.32 1.61
C GLY A 89 -9.34 -10.58 2.45
N PHE A 90 -9.14 -10.44 3.75
CA PHE A 90 -8.96 -11.59 4.64
C PHE A 90 -10.30 -12.21 5.01
N VAL A 91 -10.45 -13.47 4.67
CA VAL A 91 -11.68 -14.24 4.93
C VAL A 91 -11.40 -15.39 5.89
N PRO A 92 -12.38 -15.81 6.72
CA PRO A 92 -12.21 -16.98 7.55
C PRO A 92 -11.89 -18.22 6.70
N ALA A 93 -10.92 -19.01 7.11
CA ALA A 93 -10.53 -20.25 6.42
C ALA A 93 -11.64 -21.32 6.41
N ASN A 94 -12.65 -21.19 7.27
CA ASN A 94 -13.83 -22.05 7.32
C ASN A 94 -14.96 -21.62 6.39
N ARG A 95 -14.71 -20.72 5.42
CA ARG A 95 -15.70 -20.42 4.34
C ARG A 95 -16.07 -21.71 3.59
N PRO A 96 -17.33 -21.85 3.15
CA PRO A 96 -17.79 -23.06 2.45
C PRO A 96 -17.01 -23.43 1.18
N HIS A 97 -16.26 -22.51 0.61
CA HIS A 97 -15.37 -22.72 -0.57
C HIS A 97 -13.89 -22.64 -0.23
N ALA A 98 -13.53 -22.43 1.03
CA ALA A 98 -12.14 -22.64 1.43
C ALA A 98 -11.84 -24.17 1.37
N PRO A 99 -10.64 -24.56 0.93
CA PRO A 99 -10.25 -25.96 1.01
C PRO A 99 -10.43 -26.43 2.46
N ASP A 100 -10.98 -27.64 2.64
CA ASP A 100 -11.07 -28.24 3.97
C ASP A 100 -9.66 -28.25 4.58
N PRO A 101 -9.44 -27.55 5.70
CA PRO A 101 -8.13 -27.48 6.32
C PRO A 101 -7.63 -28.88 6.79
N ASN A 102 -8.54 -29.87 6.85
CA ASN A 102 -8.20 -31.24 7.15
C ASN A 102 -7.85 -32.08 5.90
N LEU A 103 -8.12 -31.56 4.70
CA LEU A 103 -7.75 -32.18 3.43
C LEU A 103 -6.44 -31.56 2.94
N THR A 104 -5.35 -31.78 3.64
CA THR A 104 -4.04 -31.43 3.13
C THR A 104 -3.58 -32.50 2.15
N PRO A 105 -3.17 -32.16 0.94
CA PRO A 105 -2.61 -33.13 -0.03
C PRO A 105 -1.39 -33.90 0.49
N TRP A 106 -0.85 -33.49 1.61
CA TRP A 106 0.42 -33.94 2.17
C TRP A 106 0.24 -34.75 3.48
N GLY A 107 -0.99 -34.99 3.95
CA GLY A 107 -1.23 -35.81 5.14
C GLY A 107 -0.64 -35.26 6.43
N HIS A 108 -0.32 -34.00 6.49
CA HIS A 108 0.14 -33.35 7.71
C HIS A 108 -1.00 -32.57 8.36
N ASP A 109 -1.15 -32.75 9.67
CA ASP A 109 -1.90 -31.83 10.50
C ASP A 109 -1.19 -30.45 10.44
N TRP A 110 -1.57 -29.65 9.48
CA TRP A 110 -1.17 -28.25 9.54
C TRP A 110 -1.72 -27.69 10.85
N PRO A 111 -0.85 -27.07 11.67
CA PRO A 111 -1.37 -26.34 12.81
C PRO A 111 -2.44 -25.42 12.24
N THR A 112 -3.67 -25.57 12.73
CA THR A 112 -4.75 -24.63 12.44
C THR A 112 -4.16 -23.27 12.73
N TRP A 113 -3.91 -22.51 11.68
CA TRP A 113 -3.38 -21.16 11.84
C TRP A 113 -4.31 -20.45 12.79
N PRO A 114 -3.82 -19.85 13.89
CA PRO A 114 -4.68 -19.16 14.82
C PRO A 114 -5.50 -18.14 14.01
N GLY A 115 -6.81 -18.37 13.92
CA GLY A 115 -7.70 -17.54 13.15
C GLY A 115 -7.97 -17.95 11.70
N GLY A 116 -7.24 -18.93 11.10
CA GLY A 116 -7.53 -19.49 9.77
C GLY A 116 -8.03 -18.47 8.76
N GLN A 117 -7.21 -17.46 8.45
CA GLN A 117 -7.55 -16.45 7.44
C GLN A 117 -6.82 -16.77 6.14
N ALA A 118 -7.53 -16.64 5.03
CA ALA A 118 -6.97 -16.66 3.69
C ALA A 118 -7.23 -15.32 3.01
N PHE A 119 -6.33 -14.88 2.15
CA PHE A 119 -6.58 -13.71 1.31
C PHE A 119 -7.35 -14.14 0.07
N ASP A 120 -8.43 -13.43 -0.24
CA ASP A 120 -9.34 -13.70 -1.35
C ASP A 120 -9.46 -12.42 -2.19
N ASP A 121 -8.93 -12.48 -3.42
CA ASP A 121 -8.85 -11.35 -4.31
C ASP A 121 -10.23 -10.75 -4.62
N ASP A 122 -11.24 -11.60 -4.86
CA ASP A 122 -12.58 -11.13 -5.21
C ASP A 122 -13.24 -10.40 -4.04
N THR A 123 -13.12 -10.95 -2.84
CA THR A 123 -13.62 -10.30 -1.61
C THR A 123 -12.91 -8.96 -1.37
N TYR A 124 -11.60 -8.89 -1.60
CA TYR A 124 -10.85 -7.65 -1.49
C TYR A 124 -11.34 -6.60 -2.49
N ILE A 125 -11.50 -6.99 -3.76
CA ILE A 125 -11.96 -6.09 -4.83
C ILE A 125 -13.36 -5.55 -4.51
N GLU A 126 -14.31 -6.42 -4.09
CA GLU A 126 -15.65 -5.99 -3.70
C GLU A 126 -15.60 -4.99 -2.52
N SER A 127 -14.78 -5.28 -1.51
CA SER A 127 -14.61 -4.43 -0.35
C SER A 127 -14.04 -3.05 -0.73
N ALA A 128 -13.00 -3.01 -1.57
CA ALA A 128 -12.39 -1.77 -2.03
C ALA A 128 -13.36 -0.94 -2.88
N VAL A 129 -14.10 -1.57 -3.77
CA VAL A 129 -15.12 -0.89 -4.60
C VAL A 129 -16.23 -0.31 -3.74
N ALA A 130 -16.75 -1.08 -2.78
CA ALA A 130 -17.77 -0.60 -1.84
C ALA A 130 -17.27 0.56 -0.98
N MET A 131 -16.03 0.48 -0.52
CA MET A 131 -15.37 1.56 0.24
C MET A 131 -15.33 2.87 -0.57
N PHE A 132 -14.84 2.84 -1.80
CA PHE A 132 -14.74 4.05 -2.61
C PHE A 132 -16.09 4.55 -3.11
N ALA A 133 -17.06 3.69 -3.37
CA ALA A 133 -18.42 4.09 -3.66
C ALA A 133 -19.00 4.93 -2.50
N ARG A 134 -18.91 4.42 -1.29
CA ARG A 134 -19.40 5.11 -0.10
C ARG A 134 -18.60 6.39 0.20
N LEU A 135 -17.27 6.36 0.05
CA LEU A 135 -16.45 7.57 0.23
C LEU A 135 -16.84 8.67 -0.76
N ARG A 136 -17.08 8.34 -2.03
CA ARG A 136 -17.46 9.34 -3.03
C ARG A 136 -18.89 9.86 -2.83
N ASP A 137 -19.78 9.03 -2.35
CA ASP A 137 -21.14 9.45 -1.99
C ASP A 137 -21.14 10.46 -0.82
N GLU A 138 -20.35 10.19 0.21
CA GLU A 138 -20.30 11.01 1.44
C GLU A 138 -19.43 12.28 1.34
N ILE A 139 -18.36 12.23 0.55
CA ILE A 139 -17.29 13.25 0.54
C ILE A 139 -17.21 13.95 -0.81
N GLY A 140 -17.71 13.32 -1.86
CA GLY A 140 -17.64 13.84 -3.23
C GLY A 140 -16.24 13.70 -3.85
N TYR A 141 -15.96 14.54 -4.85
CA TYR A 141 -14.76 14.43 -5.68
C TYR A 141 -13.74 15.57 -5.46
N GLY A 142 -13.93 16.39 -4.44
CA GLY A 142 -13.00 17.47 -4.08
C GLY A 142 -11.62 16.95 -3.71
N PRO A 143 -11.50 16.10 -2.69
CA PRO A 143 -10.22 15.57 -2.29
C PRO A 143 -9.70 14.51 -3.27
N LYS A 144 -8.38 14.43 -3.39
CA LYS A 144 -7.66 13.42 -4.17
C LYS A 144 -7.44 12.19 -3.29
N LEU A 145 -8.21 11.14 -3.54
CA LEU A 145 -8.10 9.90 -2.78
C LEU A 145 -7.12 8.94 -3.46
N THR A 146 -6.39 8.20 -2.65
CA THR A 146 -5.50 7.11 -3.08
C THR A 146 -5.79 5.85 -2.28
N HIS A 147 -5.29 4.72 -2.74
CA HIS A 147 -5.42 3.43 -2.08
C HIS A 147 -4.14 2.62 -2.24
N ASP A 148 -3.74 1.96 -1.19
CA ASP A 148 -2.58 1.08 -1.16
C ASP A 148 -3.05 -0.38 -1.13
N VAL A 149 -2.72 -1.11 -2.18
CA VAL A 149 -3.06 -2.54 -2.33
C VAL A 149 -2.04 -3.44 -1.64
N HIS A 150 -0.83 -2.91 -1.46
CA HIS A 150 0.27 -3.54 -0.73
C HIS A 150 0.66 -4.93 -1.26
N GLU A 151 0.71 -5.04 -2.60
CA GLU A 151 1.19 -6.23 -3.34
C GLU A 151 0.39 -7.53 -3.08
N HIS A 152 -0.83 -7.43 -2.56
CA HIS A 152 -1.61 -8.62 -2.19
C HIS A 152 -2.31 -9.31 -3.37
N LEU A 153 -2.48 -8.62 -4.51
CA LEU A 153 -3.27 -9.15 -5.62
C LEU A 153 -2.42 -9.88 -6.67
N HIS A 154 -3.04 -10.87 -7.30
CA HIS A 154 -2.52 -11.45 -8.54
C HIS A 154 -2.65 -10.43 -9.70
N PRO A 155 -1.80 -10.51 -10.75
CA PRO A 155 -1.80 -9.53 -11.84
C PRO A 155 -3.16 -9.35 -12.54
N THR A 156 -3.91 -10.43 -12.73
CA THR A 156 -5.25 -10.38 -13.35
C THR A 156 -6.25 -9.67 -12.45
N SER A 157 -6.21 -9.94 -11.16
CA SER A 157 -7.07 -9.31 -10.15
C SER A 157 -6.73 -7.83 -9.98
N ALA A 158 -5.45 -7.47 -10.06
CA ALA A 158 -5.00 -6.08 -10.05
C ALA A 158 -5.60 -5.25 -11.20
N VAL A 159 -5.62 -5.81 -12.42
CA VAL A 159 -6.28 -5.18 -13.57
C VAL A 159 -7.79 -5.03 -13.36
N THR A 160 -8.43 -6.04 -12.78
CA THR A 160 -9.87 -6.01 -12.47
C THR A 160 -10.16 -4.92 -11.44
N LEU A 161 -9.39 -4.85 -10.35
CA LEU A 161 -9.51 -3.79 -9.35
C LEU A 161 -9.37 -2.41 -9.98
N ALA A 162 -8.31 -2.18 -10.75
CA ALA A 162 -8.04 -0.88 -11.36
C ALA A 162 -9.22 -0.41 -12.23
N LYS A 163 -9.76 -1.30 -13.09
CA LYS A 163 -10.91 -0.99 -13.92
C LYS A 163 -12.18 -0.70 -13.12
N ARG A 164 -12.41 -1.43 -12.04
CA ARG A 164 -13.59 -1.23 -11.19
C ARG A 164 -13.50 0.05 -10.35
N LEU A 165 -12.30 0.54 -10.08
CA LEU A 165 -12.07 1.80 -9.36
C LEU A 165 -12.04 3.05 -10.26
N GLU A 166 -11.97 2.90 -11.59
CA GLU A 166 -12.00 4.05 -12.53
C GLU A 166 -13.13 5.05 -12.27
N PRO A 167 -14.41 4.64 -12.02
CA PRO A 167 -15.49 5.59 -11.76
C PRO A 167 -15.25 6.50 -10.56
N PHE A 168 -14.47 6.05 -9.60
CA PHE A 168 -14.19 6.79 -8.37
C PHE A 168 -13.03 7.77 -8.51
N ARG A 169 -12.36 7.81 -9.66
CA ARG A 169 -11.31 8.78 -10.02
C ARG A 169 -10.27 8.94 -8.91
N LEU A 170 -9.63 7.84 -8.54
CA LEU A 170 -8.51 7.87 -7.60
C LEU A 170 -7.34 8.64 -8.20
N PHE A 171 -6.54 9.26 -7.36
CA PHE A 171 -5.33 9.95 -7.81
C PHE A 171 -4.27 8.96 -8.27
N PHE A 172 -4.07 7.88 -7.50
CA PHE A 172 -3.33 6.69 -7.91
C PHE A 172 -3.72 5.47 -7.06
N LEU A 173 -3.31 4.30 -7.51
CA LEU A 173 -3.24 3.06 -6.74
C LEU A 173 -1.78 2.78 -6.42
N GLU A 174 -1.47 2.57 -5.15
CA GLU A 174 -0.13 2.29 -4.64
C GLU A 174 0.08 0.78 -4.54
N ASP A 175 1.28 0.31 -4.86
CA ASP A 175 1.76 -1.06 -4.69
C ASP A 175 0.75 -2.13 -5.14
N VAL A 176 0.21 -1.97 -6.34
CA VAL A 176 -0.80 -2.90 -6.90
C VAL A 176 -0.17 -4.26 -7.20
N LEU A 177 1.10 -4.25 -7.62
CA LEU A 177 1.92 -5.41 -7.95
C LEU A 177 3.33 -5.21 -7.43
N PRO A 178 4.07 -6.30 -7.17
CA PRO A 178 5.49 -6.25 -6.83
C PRO A 178 6.38 -5.61 -7.88
#